data_d2231fa143fe3c67bf0288f8d1cbecdf
#
_entry.id   d2231fa143fe3c67bf0288f8d1cbecdf
#
_cell.length_a   1.000
_cell.length_b   1.000
_cell.length_c   1.000
_cell.angle_alpha   90.00
_cell.angle_beta   90.00
_cell.angle_gamma   90.00
#
_symmetry.space_group_name_H-M   'P 1'
#
loop_
_entity.id
_entity.type
_entity.pdbx_description
1 polymer ?
#
loop_
_entity_poly.entity_id
_entity_poly.type
_entity_poly.pdbx_seq_one_letter_code
_entity_poly.pdbx_strand_id
1 'polypeptide(L)'
;MTFCSRARRAGLAPIVFLLALGGAASTRADELPLPGPSIDGPVVKVEPAAASGKPLWELGIGIAAVRFPDYRGSDQSSVYALPLPFIAYRGQFLRADRDGARAILFSGTRVTVDVSLSASVPTRSKNNDARQGMPDLAGTFEIGPNLNVELWQSADRRLKLDFRVPLRQAVTLESHPRNAGITVSPNINLDGREFAGGWRFGLLAGPLFGNRRQHAYFYGVAPEFATATRAAYAAPGGFAGWRGIGAVSRRFGSAWVGGFVRYDDLNGANFAASPLVRSDHGFTAGFGVSWIFAASSQRVVADD
;
A
#
# COMPACT_ATOMS: atom_id res chain seq x y z
N MET A 1 -0.32 3.72 48.66
CA MET A 1 0.13 3.26 47.35
C MET A 1 -1.09 3.09 46.48
N THR A 2 -1.42 4.12 45.70
CA THR A 2 -2.66 4.15 44.92
C THR A 2 -2.24 4.44 43.45
N PHE A 3 -2.31 3.43 42.61
CA PHE A 3 -2.04 3.55 41.17
C PHE A 3 -3.23 4.23 40.50
N CYS A 4 -3.04 5.47 40.07
CA CYS A 4 -4.02 6.21 39.27
C CYS A 4 -3.65 6.09 37.80
N SER A 5 -4.31 5.16 37.07
CA SER A 5 -4.22 4.99 35.62
C SER A 5 -5.01 6.10 34.94
N ARG A 6 -4.32 7.11 34.38
CA ARG A 6 -4.94 8.11 33.48
C ARG A 6 -4.92 7.60 32.05
N ALA A 7 -6.05 7.07 31.61
CA ALA A 7 -6.32 6.86 30.18
C ALA A 7 -6.41 8.21 29.46
N ARG A 8 -5.43 8.56 28.65
CA ARG A 8 -5.47 9.73 27.77
C ARG A 8 -6.18 9.37 26.47
N ARG A 9 -7.32 10.00 26.23
CA ARG A 9 -8.03 9.96 24.95
C ARG A 9 -7.17 10.67 23.90
N ALA A 10 -6.64 9.90 22.94
CA ALA A 10 -6.04 10.43 21.72
C ALA A 10 -7.20 10.79 20.76
N GLY A 11 -7.33 12.06 20.43
CA GLY A 11 -8.24 12.52 19.38
C GLY A 11 -7.77 11.97 18.03
N LEU A 12 -8.52 11.04 17.46
CA LEU A 12 -8.34 10.58 16.09
C LEU A 12 -8.95 11.64 15.17
N ALA A 13 -8.12 12.27 14.34
CA ALA A 13 -8.59 12.89 13.12
C ALA A 13 -8.81 11.78 12.08
N PRO A 14 -9.99 11.66 11.46
CA PRO A 14 -10.20 10.65 10.43
C PRO A 14 -9.45 11.07 9.16
N ILE A 15 -8.50 10.23 8.73
CA ILE A 15 -7.93 10.33 7.37
C ILE A 15 -8.98 9.73 6.43
N VAL A 16 -9.83 10.58 5.89
CA VAL A 16 -10.79 10.22 4.85
C VAL A 16 -10.03 10.21 3.52
N PHE A 17 -9.85 9.03 2.94
CA PHE A 17 -9.44 8.88 1.54
C PHE A 17 -10.67 9.22 0.67
N LEU A 18 -10.73 10.47 0.20
CA LEU A 18 -11.76 10.91 -0.76
C LEU A 18 -11.28 10.55 -2.18
N LEU A 19 -11.79 9.45 -2.73
CA LEU A 19 -11.74 9.20 -4.19
C LEU A 19 -12.85 10.01 -4.84
N ALA A 20 -12.49 11.10 -5.52
CA ALA A 20 -13.43 11.85 -6.35
C ALA A 20 -13.79 11.03 -7.59
N LEU A 21 -15.01 10.50 -7.62
CA LEU A 21 -15.64 9.94 -8.81
C LEU A 21 -16.21 11.10 -9.64
N GLY A 22 -15.52 11.44 -10.72
CA GLY A 22 -16.04 12.33 -11.76
C GLY A 22 -17.19 11.65 -12.49
N GLY A 23 -18.41 12.20 -12.34
CA GLY A 23 -19.59 11.75 -13.06
C GLY A 23 -19.51 12.15 -14.54
N ALA A 24 -19.54 11.18 -15.44
CA ALA A 24 -19.82 11.41 -16.86
C ALA A 24 -21.33 11.34 -17.09
N ALA A 25 -21.89 12.47 -17.52
CA ALA A 25 -23.28 12.56 -17.96
C ALA A 25 -23.43 11.84 -19.30
N SER A 26 -24.27 10.81 -19.34
CA SER A 26 -24.67 10.15 -20.59
C SER A 26 -25.84 10.91 -21.21
N THR A 27 -25.61 11.51 -22.35
CA THR A 27 -26.66 12.02 -23.22
C THR A 27 -27.36 10.87 -23.94
N ARG A 28 -28.67 10.79 -23.75
CA ARG A 28 -29.57 9.89 -24.47
C ARG A 28 -29.77 10.40 -25.89
N ALA A 29 -29.43 9.59 -26.88
CA ALA A 29 -29.87 9.77 -28.27
C ALA A 29 -31.17 8.96 -28.44
N ASP A 30 -32.24 9.64 -28.82
CA ASP A 30 -33.50 9.05 -29.28
C ASP A 30 -33.28 8.38 -30.64
N GLU A 31 -33.48 7.08 -30.75
CA GLU A 31 -33.56 6.36 -32.01
C GLU A 31 -35.03 5.94 -32.27
N LEU A 32 -35.55 6.40 -33.40
CA LEU A 32 -36.85 6.02 -33.95
C LEU A 32 -36.86 4.54 -34.40
N PRO A 33 -37.93 3.78 -34.14
CA PRO A 33 -38.01 2.38 -34.54
C PRO A 33 -38.39 2.22 -36.03
N LEU A 34 -37.56 1.51 -36.80
CA LEU A 34 -37.94 0.98 -38.11
C LEU A 34 -38.60 -0.40 -37.94
N PRO A 35 -39.67 -0.71 -38.65
CA PRO A 35 -40.33 -2.02 -38.57
C PRO A 35 -39.54 -3.07 -39.38
N GLY A 36 -39.04 -4.10 -38.68
CA GLY A 36 -38.46 -5.28 -39.27
C GLY A 36 -39.44 -6.47 -39.23
N PRO A 37 -39.29 -7.46 -40.14
CA PRO A 37 -40.23 -8.57 -40.31
C PRO A 37 -40.18 -9.54 -39.12
N SER A 38 -41.36 -9.94 -38.66
CA SER A 38 -41.55 -10.98 -37.64
C SER A 38 -41.10 -12.35 -38.13
N ILE A 39 -40.14 -12.95 -37.47
CA ILE A 39 -39.82 -14.37 -37.63
C ILE A 39 -40.24 -15.05 -36.32
N ASP A 40 -41.42 -15.71 -36.35
CA ASP A 40 -41.87 -16.60 -35.29
C ASP A 40 -41.04 -17.91 -35.34
N GLY A 41 -39.95 -17.91 -34.58
CA GLY A 41 -39.22 -19.14 -34.19
C GLY A 41 -39.27 -19.34 -32.67
N PRO A 42 -39.19 -20.58 -32.16
CA PRO A 42 -39.21 -20.81 -30.73
C PRO A 42 -38.04 -20.09 -30.09
N VAL A 43 -38.39 -19.13 -29.18
CA VAL A 43 -37.40 -18.42 -28.36
C VAL A 43 -36.74 -19.44 -27.42
N VAL A 44 -35.61 -19.94 -27.83
CA VAL A 44 -34.73 -20.68 -26.93
C VAL A 44 -34.26 -19.64 -25.88
N LYS A 45 -34.81 -19.67 -24.67
CA LYS A 45 -34.23 -18.98 -23.51
C LYS A 45 -32.84 -19.55 -23.32
N VAL A 46 -31.84 -18.91 -23.87
CA VAL A 46 -30.47 -19.13 -23.45
C VAL A 46 -30.38 -18.58 -22.04
N GLU A 47 -30.48 -19.46 -21.04
CA GLU A 47 -30.07 -19.10 -19.68
C GLU A 47 -28.63 -18.57 -19.80
N PRO A 48 -28.31 -17.38 -19.30
CA PRO A 48 -26.95 -16.92 -19.32
C PRO A 48 -26.12 -17.92 -18.52
N ALA A 49 -25.21 -18.60 -19.23
CA ALA A 49 -24.23 -19.47 -18.61
C ALA A 49 -23.65 -18.73 -17.41
N ALA A 50 -23.70 -19.36 -16.23
CA ALA A 50 -23.23 -18.77 -14.98
C ALA A 50 -21.86 -18.16 -15.24
N ALA A 51 -21.78 -16.82 -15.23
CA ALA A 51 -20.61 -16.08 -15.67
C ALA A 51 -19.41 -16.50 -14.81
N SER A 52 -18.57 -17.34 -15.37
CA SER A 52 -17.32 -17.78 -14.75
C SER A 52 -16.41 -16.56 -14.67
N GLY A 53 -16.20 -16.04 -13.48
CA GLY A 53 -15.36 -14.85 -13.27
C GLY A 53 -15.51 -14.27 -11.86
N LYS A 54 -14.63 -13.34 -11.53
CA LYS A 54 -14.73 -12.59 -10.26
C LYS A 54 -15.58 -11.33 -10.45
N PRO A 55 -16.25 -10.81 -9.39
CA PRO A 55 -16.94 -9.54 -9.46
C PRO A 55 -16.00 -8.42 -9.93
N LEU A 56 -16.47 -7.50 -10.75
CA LEU A 56 -15.69 -6.32 -11.20
C LEU A 56 -15.22 -5.51 -9.98
N TRP A 57 -16.09 -5.36 -8.98
CA TRP A 57 -15.71 -4.71 -7.72
C TRP A 57 -16.34 -5.41 -6.52
N GLU A 58 -15.66 -5.27 -5.37
CA GLU A 58 -16.12 -5.73 -4.06
C GLU A 58 -15.80 -4.67 -3.02
N LEU A 59 -16.72 -4.44 -2.10
CA LEU A 59 -16.59 -3.49 -1.00
C LEU A 59 -16.82 -4.22 0.34
N GLY A 60 -16.01 -3.84 1.32
CA GLY A 60 -16.09 -4.36 2.66
C GLY A 60 -15.57 -3.36 3.69
N ILE A 61 -15.79 -3.66 4.94
CA ILE A 61 -15.26 -2.91 6.06
C ILE A 61 -14.70 -3.88 7.11
N GLY A 62 -13.68 -3.43 7.80
CA GLY A 62 -13.01 -4.23 8.81
C GLY A 62 -12.19 -3.41 9.78
N ILE A 63 -11.37 -4.11 10.51
CA ILE A 63 -10.42 -3.52 11.46
C ILE A 63 -9.05 -4.16 11.26
N ALA A 64 -8.00 -3.37 11.41
CA ALA A 64 -6.61 -3.82 11.42
C ALA A 64 -5.90 -3.31 12.66
N ALA A 65 -4.99 -4.14 13.19
CA ALA A 65 -3.99 -3.74 14.16
C ALA A 65 -2.62 -3.80 13.49
N VAL A 66 -1.85 -2.72 13.62
CA VAL A 66 -0.50 -2.63 13.05
C VAL A 66 0.45 -2.07 14.09
N ARG A 67 1.59 -2.75 14.29
CA ARG A 67 2.73 -2.27 15.07
C ARG A 67 3.85 -1.93 14.10
N PHE A 68 4.38 -0.71 14.20
CA PHE A 68 5.54 -0.29 13.41
C PHE A 68 6.45 0.65 14.22
N PRO A 69 7.77 0.70 13.92
CA PRO A 69 8.66 1.73 14.43
C PRO A 69 8.16 3.12 14.03
N ASP A 70 8.33 4.12 14.88
CA ASP A 70 7.88 5.49 14.61
C ASP A 70 8.42 6.03 13.26
N TYR A 71 9.63 5.63 12.91
CA TYR A 71 10.25 5.74 11.58
C TYR A 71 11.30 4.62 11.44
N ARG A 72 11.77 4.37 10.23
CA ARG A 72 12.83 3.36 10.01
C ARG A 72 14.11 3.79 10.75
N GLY A 73 14.62 2.93 11.61
CA GLY A 73 15.78 3.23 12.47
C GLY A 73 15.42 3.80 13.85
N SER A 74 14.13 3.94 14.17
CA SER A 74 13.68 4.21 15.53
C SER A 74 13.72 2.94 16.37
N ASP A 75 14.18 3.06 17.62
CA ASP A 75 14.08 2.05 18.67
C ASP A 75 12.70 2.03 19.37
N GLN A 76 11.89 3.04 19.09
CA GLN A 76 10.54 3.17 19.61
C GLN A 76 9.50 2.81 18.53
N SER A 77 8.42 2.18 18.96
CA SER A 77 7.35 1.72 18.07
C SER A 77 5.98 1.97 18.66
N SER A 78 5.02 2.18 17.78
CA SER A 78 3.62 2.47 18.12
C SER A 78 2.70 1.38 17.57
N VAL A 79 1.59 1.14 18.28
CA VAL A 79 0.52 0.22 17.84
C VAL A 79 -0.70 1.05 17.50
N TYR A 80 -1.28 0.78 16.34
CA TYR A 80 -2.48 1.44 15.86
C TYR A 80 -3.57 0.42 15.56
N ALA A 81 -4.79 0.72 16.02
CA ALA A 81 -6.00 0.08 15.53
C ALA A 81 -6.65 1.02 14.51
N LEU A 82 -6.83 0.55 13.30
CA LEU A 82 -7.27 1.35 12.16
C LEU A 82 -8.51 0.71 11.51
N PRO A 83 -9.46 1.51 11.01
CA PRO A 83 -10.47 0.97 10.11
C PRO A 83 -9.79 0.42 8.86
N LEU A 84 -10.23 -0.74 8.41
CA LEU A 84 -9.70 -1.42 7.22
C LEU A 84 -10.81 -1.46 6.16
N PRO A 85 -10.90 -0.48 5.25
CA PRO A 85 -11.75 -0.60 4.09
C PRO A 85 -11.22 -1.71 3.19
N PHE A 86 -12.09 -2.66 2.82
CA PHE A 86 -11.79 -3.64 1.81
C PHE A 86 -12.38 -3.16 0.49
N ILE A 87 -11.52 -2.88 -0.47
CA ILE A 87 -11.89 -2.43 -1.81
C ILE A 87 -11.14 -3.30 -2.80
N ALA A 88 -11.87 -4.07 -3.60
CA ALA A 88 -11.31 -4.74 -4.75
C ALA A 88 -11.97 -4.19 -6.01
N TYR A 89 -11.17 -3.81 -7.00
CA TYR A 89 -11.63 -3.35 -8.32
C TYR A 89 -10.74 -3.95 -9.41
N ARG A 90 -11.35 -4.60 -10.39
CA ARG A 90 -10.67 -5.40 -11.42
C ARG A 90 -10.90 -4.81 -12.81
N GLY A 91 -10.72 -3.51 -12.96
CA GLY A 91 -10.80 -2.81 -14.25
C GLY A 91 -9.55 -3.02 -15.11
N GLN A 92 -9.65 -2.62 -16.38
CA GLN A 92 -8.53 -2.72 -17.31
C GLN A 92 -7.42 -1.70 -17.02
N PHE A 93 -7.78 -0.46 -16.67
CA PHE A 93 -6.85 0.63 -16.42
C PHE A 93 -6.61 0.87 -14.93
N LEU A 94 -7.64 0.72 -14.08
CA LEU A 94 -7.54 0.87 -12.65
C LEU A 94 -7.74 -0.49 -12.01
N ARG A 95 -6.84 -0.86 -11.11
CA ARG A 95 -6.97 -2.04 -10.26
C ARG A 95 -6.77 -1.64 -8.81
N ALA A 96 -7.57 -2.19 -7.96
CA ALA A 96 -7.40 -2.12 -6.52
C ALA A 96 -7.52 -3.54 -5.96
N ASP A 97 -6.45 -4.03 -5.41
CA ASP A 97 -6.34 -5.37 -4.87
C ASP A 97 -5.38 -5.38 -3.66
N ARG A 98 -4.92 -6.54 -3.25
CA ARG A 98 -3.98 -6.71 -2.14
C ARG A 98 -2.61 -6.03 -2.37
N ASP A 99 -2.21 -5.82 -3.63
CA ASP A 99 -0.98 -5.12 -4.00
C ASP A 99 -1.15 -3.59 -3.93
N GLY A 100 -2.34 -3.13 -3.58
CA GLY A 100 -2.72 -1.73 -3.47
C GLY A 100 -3.54 -1.23 -4.66
N ALA A 101 -3.81 0.08 -4.65
CA ALA A 101 -4.43 0.74 -5.79
C ALA A 101 -3.36 1.09 -6.81
N ARG A 102 -3.57 0.70 -8.06
CA ARG A 102 -2.64 0.98 -9.17
C ARG A 102 -3.40 1.33 -10.44
N ALA A 103 -2.90 2.31 -11.17
CA ALA A 103 -3.36 2.62 -12.51
C ALA A 103 -2.38 2.02 -13.52
N ILE A 104 -2.86 1.16 -14.40
CA ILE A 104 -2.05 0.52 -15.43
C ILE A 104 -1.85 1.53 -16.57
N LEU A 105 -0.60 1.89 -16.83
CA LEU A 105 -0.21 2.81 -17.89
C LEU A 105 0.11 2.06 -19.19
N PHE A 106 0.72 0.89 -19.05
CA PHE A 106 1.08 0.00 -20.16
C PHE A 106 1.05 -1.45 -19.68
N SER A 107 0.56 -2.35 -20.52
CA SER A 107 0.55 -3.79 -20.26
C SER A 107 0.96 -4.55 -21.51
N GLY A 108 2.13 -5.16 -21.46
CA GLY A 108 2.63 -6.11 -22.46
C GLY A 108 2.58 -7.54 -21.90
N THR A 109 3.16 -8.49 -22.63
CA THR A 109 3.13 -9.93 -22.28
C THR A 109 3.87 -10.22 -20.97
N ARG A 110 5.02 -9.56 -20.73
CA ARG A 110 5.86 -9.76 -19.54
C ARG A 110 6.22 -8.47 -18.81
N VAL A 111 5.87 -7.33 -19.40
CA VAL A 111 6.23 -6.02 -18.87
C VAL A 111 4.97 -5.20 -18.66
N THR A 112 4.80 -4.70 -17.46
CA THR A 112 3.71 -3.78 -17.10
C THR A 112 4.30 -2.53 -16.47
N VAL A 113 3.81 -1.37 -16.87
CA VAL A 113 4.08 -0.10 -16.21
C VAL A 113 2.79 0.36 -15.56
N ASP A 114 2.85 0.60 -14.27
CA ASP A 114 1.71 1.08 -13.50
C ASP A 114 2.10 2.25 -12.59
N VAL A 115 1.11 2.83 -11.91
CA VAL A 115 1.33 3.83 -10.88
C VAL A 115 1.38 3.13 -9.52
N SER A 116 2.50 3.29 -8.83
CA SER A 116 2.70 2.81 -7.47
C SER A 116 2.39 3.89 -6.45
N LEU A 117 1.69 3.52 -5.40
CA LEU A 117 1.34 4.38 -4.27
C LEU A 117 1.94 3.82 -2.99
N SER A 118 2.31 4.70 -2.07
CA SER A 118 2.73 4.36 -0.70
C SER A 118 2.38 5.51 0.25
N ALA A 119 2.34 5.24 1.53
CA ALA A 119 2.11 6.27 2.54
C ALA A 119 2.87 5.94 3.83
N SER A 120 3.23 6.97 4.59
CA SER A 120 3.75 6.85 5.94
C SER A 120 2.82 7.52 6.95
N VAL A 121 2.86 7.04 8.18
CA VAL A 121 2.09 7.60 9.30
C VAL A 121 2.88 8.74 9.94
N PRO A 122 2.22 9.80 10.43
CA PRO A 122 2.90 10.88 11.12
C PRO A 122 3.49 10.41 12.46
N THR A 123 4.67 10.94 12.81
CA THR A 123 5.34 10.69 14.09
C THR A 123 5.42 11.97 14.90
N ARG A 124 4.87 11.95 16.11
CA ARG A 124 5.00 13.08 17.04
C ARG A 124 6.35 13.04 17.73
N SER A 125 7.20 14.03 17.44
CA SER A 125 8.56 14.12 17.96
C SER A 125 8.63 14.16 19.49
N LYS A 126 7.62 14.72 20.16
CA LYS A 126 7.52 14.72 21.64
C LYS A 126 7.35 13.34 22.28
N ASN A 127 6.94 12.35 21.49
CA ASN A 127 6.73 10.96 21.93
C ASN A 127 7.90 10.04 21.54
N ASN A 128 8.95 10.59 20.91
CA ASN A 128 10.10 9.83 20.46
C ASN A 128 11.37 10.46 21.02
N ASP A 129 12.13 9.74 21.85
CA ASP A 129 13.26 10.26 22.61
C ASP A 129 14.37 10.80 21.72
N ALA A 130 14.64 10.15 20.58
CA ALA A 130 15.65 10.61 19.64
C ALA A 130 15.26 11.94 18.97
N ARG A 131 13.97 12.26 18.90
CA ARG A 131 13.43 13.44 18.20
C ARG A 131 12.89 14.53 19.12
N GLN A 132 12.98 14.36 20.44
CA GLN A 132 12.47 15.37 21.39
C GLN A 132 12.97 16.77 21.06
N GLY A 133 12.05 17.76 21.02
CA GLY A 133 12.35 19.16 20.68
C GLY A 133 12.53 19.44 19.18
N MET A 134 12.41 18.44 18.32
CA MET A 134 12.37 18.64 16.87
C MET A 134 10.92 18.79 16.37
N PRO A 135 10.70 19.32 15.17
CA PRO A 135 9.39 19.30 14.52
C PRO A 135 8.86 17.88 14.36
N ASP A 136 7.54 17.72 14.41
CA ASP A 136 6.89 16.44 14.12
C ASP A 136 7.17 16.02 12.68
N LEU A 137 7.26 14.70 12.45
CA LEU A 137 7.25 14.16 11.10
C LEU A 137 5.79 14.06 10.64
N ALA A 138 5.40 14.84 9.67
CA ALA A 138 4.14 14.67 8.99
C ALA A 138 4.12 13.31 8.26
N GLY A 139 2.95 12.71 8.13
CA GLY A 139 2.80 11.58 7.22
C GLY A 139 3.19 11.98 5.80
N THR A 140 3.62 11.03 4.99
CA THR A 140 3.90 11.27 3.58
C THR A 140 3.00 10.41 2.70
N PHE A 141 2.65 10.95 1.55
CA PHE A 141 2.07 10.22 0.44
C PHE A 141 3.10 10.13 -0.67
N GLU A 142 3.32 8.94 -1.19
CA GLU A 142 4.29 8.67 -2.24
C GLU A 142 3.56 8.17 -3.49
N ILE A 143 3.88 8.73 -4.65
CA ILE A 143 3.29 8.37 -5.93
C ILE A 143 4.35 8.39 -7.03
N GLY A 144 4.24 7.48 -7.98
CA GLY A 144 5.11 7.46 -9.15
C GLY A 144 5.00 6.19 -9.97
N PRO A 145 5.71 6.12 -11.10
CA PRO A 145 5.70 4.96 -11.98
C PRO A 145 6.37 3.75 -11.31
N ASN A 146 5.89 2.59 -11.68
CA ASN A 146 6.47 1.31 -11.29
C ASN A 146 6.58 0.43 -12.53
N LEU A 147 7.79 -0.07 -12.79
CA LEU A 147 8.06 -1.07 -13.80
C LEU A 147 7.94 -2.45 -13.16
N ASN A 148 7.09 -3.30 -13.71
CA ASN A 148 6.98 -4.72 -13.35
C ASN A 148 7.42 -5.57 -14.52
N VAL A 149 8.35 -6.48 -14.27
CA VAL A 149 8.83 -7.48 -15.24
C VAL A 149 8.53 -8.87 -14.69
N GLU A 150 7.68 -9.62 -15.38
CA GLU A 150 7.44 -11.01 -15.06
C GLU A 150 8.67 -11.85 -15.41
N LEU A 151 9.35 -12.37 -14.40
CA LEU A 151 10.52 -13.22 -14.56
C LEU A 151 10.12 -14.67 -14.84
N TRP A 152 9.13 -15.14 -14.09
CA TRP A 152 8.68 -16.52 -14.18
C TRP A 152 7.26 -16.70 -13.63
N GLN A 153 6.53 -17.64 -14.20
CA GLN A 153 5.23 -18.09 -13.71
C GLN A 153 5.16 -19.62 -13.80
N SER A 154 4.60 -20.28 -12.77
CA SER A 154 4.38 -21.73 -12.81
C SER A 154 3.32 -22.10 -13.86
N ALA A 155 3.39 -23.33 -14.38
CA ALA A 155 2.46 -23.82 -15.41
C ALA A 155 0.99 -23.79 -14.94
N ASP A 156 0.75 -24.02 -13.66
CA ASP A 156 -0.58 -23.95 -13.02
C ASP A 156 -0.97 -22.51 -12.60
N ARG A 157 -0.13 -21.52 -12.90
CA ARG A 157 -0.30 -20.09 -12.59
C ARG A 157 -0.47 -19.77 -11.10
N ARG A 158 -0.11 -20.69 -10.22
CA ARG A 158 -0.22 -20.49 -8.76
C ARG A 158 0.94 -19.71 -8.18
N LEU A 159 2.11 -19.79 -8.80
CA LEU A 159 3.30 -19.03 -8.39
C LEU A 159 3.69 -18.07 -9.49
N LYS A 160 4.03 -16.85 -9.09
CA LYS A 160 4.49 -15.79 -9.99
C LYS A 160 5.67 -15.06 -9.36
N LEU A 161 6.75 -14.91 -10.11
CA LEU A 161 7.95 -14.18 -9.72
C LEU A 161 8.10 -12.95 -10.61
N ASP A 162 8.09 -11.78 -9.99
CA ASP A 162 8.23 -10.48 -10.65
C ASP A 162 9.48 -9.76 -10.15
N PHE A 163 10.13 -9.03 -11.05
CA PHE A 163 11.05 -7.96 -10.70
C PHE A 163 10.32 -6.63 -10.82
N ARG A 164 10.36 -5.80 -9.76
CA ARG A 164 9.64 -4.53 -9.68
C ARG A 164 10.59 -3.38 -9.38
N VAL A 165 10.39 -2.24 -10.01
CA VAL A 165 11.16 -1.02 -9.79
C VAL A 165 10.22 0.17 -9.62
N PRO A 166 9.65 0.39 -8.43
CA PRO A 166 8.89 1.60 -8.15
C PRO A 166 9.83 2.80 -7.94
N LEU A 167 9.55 3.88 -8.66
CA LEU A 167 10.14 5.20 -8.49
C LEU A 167 9.04 6.15 -7.99
N ARG A 168 9.17 6.68 -6.77
CA ARG A 168 8.11 7.48 -6.14
C ARG A 168 8.62 8.84 -5.68
N GLN A 169 7.80 9.86 -5.91
CA GLN A 169 7.91 11.17 -5.31
C GLN A 169 7.10 11.18 -4.01
N ALA A 170 7.73 11.57 -2.91
CA ALA A 170 7.09 11.76 -1.61
C ALA A 170 6.67 13.22 -1.40
N VAL A 171 5.45 13.43 -0.91
CA VAL A 171 4.93 14.72 -0.46
C VAL A 171 4.36 14.57 0.96
N THR A 172 4.49 15.61 1.78
CA THR A 172 3.95 15.60 3.14
C THR A 172 2.44 15.79 3.14
N LEU A 173 1.76 15.13 4.08
CA LEU A 173 0.31 15.22 4.31
C LEU A 173 0.03 16.34 5.34
N GLU A 174 0.23 17.57 4.92
CA GLU A 174 0.02 18.78 5.71
C GLU A 174 -0.88 19.75 4.93
N SER A 175 -1.37 20.80 5.58
CA SER A 175 -2.14 21.87 4.93
C SER A 175 -1.37 22.56 3.79
N HIS A 176 -0.05 22.60 3.87
CA HIS A 176 0.85 23.05 2.81
C HIS A 176 1.81 21.91 2.47
N PRO A 177 1.45 21.03 1.50
CA PRO A 177 2.26 19.88 1.14
C PRO A 177 3.66 20.28 0.69
N ARG A 178 4.67 19.65 1.24
CA ARG A 178 6.08 19.86 0.90
C ARG A 178 6.65 18.62 0.22
N ASN A 179 7.57 18.84 -0.69
CA ASN A 179 8.32 17.77 -1.30
C ASN A 179 9.24 17.10 -0.25
N ALA A 180 8.97 15.83 0.08
CA ALA A 180 9.76 15.04 1.01
C ALA A 180 10.83 14.18 0.33
N GLY A 181 11.00 14.29 -1.00
CA GLY A 181 12.06 13.64 -1.75
C GLY A 181 11.59 12.52 -2.66
N ILE A 182 12.54 11.76 -3.17
CA ILE A 182 12.32 10.66 -4.13
C ILE A 182 12.87 9.37 -3.55
N THR A 183 12.14 8.27 -3.75
CA THR A 183 12.55 6.92 -3.39
C THR A 183 12.56 6.01 -4.61
N VAL A 184 13.49 5.06 -4.65
CA VAL A 184 13.52 3.95 -5.59
C VAL A 184 13.71 2.67 -4.80
N SER A 185 12.92 1.63 -5.08
CA SER A 185 12.98 0.38 -4.31
C SER A 185 12.89 -0.86 -5.21
N PRO A 186 13.95 -1.16 -6.00
CA PRO A 186 13.99 -2.37 -6.81
C PRO A 186 13.79 -3.59 -5.91
N ASN A 187 12.96 -4.54 -6.35
CA ASN A 187 12.68 -5.72 -5.53
C ASN A 187 12.28 -6.92 -6.37
N ILE A 188 12.50 -8.10 -5.81
CA ILE A 188 11.93 -9.35 -6.29
C ILE A 188 10.68 -9.61 -5.47
N ASN A 189 9.60 -9.98 -6.14
CA ASN A 189 8.33 -10.30 -5.54
C ASN A 189 7.86 -11.68 -5.99
N LEU A 190 7.59 -12.57 -5.04
CA LEU A 190 7.01 -13.89 -5.26
C LEU A 190 5.59 -13.92 -4.71
N ASP A 191 4.62 -14.11 -5.59
CA ASP A 191 3.21 -14.26 -5.25
C ASP A 191 2.78 -15.72 -5.36
N GLY A 192 2.10 -16.23 -4.33
CA GLY A 192 1.50 -17.55 -4.31
C GLY A 192 -0.02 -17.48 -4.12
N ARG A 193 -0.74 -18.26 -4.93
CA ARG A 193 -2.20 -18.30 -4.95
C ARG A 193 -2.71 -19.71 -4.65
N GLU A 194 -3.85 -19.77 -3.95
CA GLU A 194 -4.57 -21.02 -3.66
C GLU A 194 -3.71 -22.12 -3.01
N PHE A 195 -2.79 -21.71 -2.16
CA PHE A 195 -1.93 -22.61 -1.42
C PHE A 195 -2.70 -23.19 -0.23
N ALA A 196 -2.46 -24.46 0.11
CA ALA A 196 -2.92 -25.15 1.32
C ALA A 196 -4.33 -24.70 1.80
N GLY A 197 -5.38 -24.97 1.03
CA GLY A 197 -6.78 -24.68 1.41
C GLY A 197 -7.22 -23.25 1.13
N GLY A 198 -6.66 -22.60 0.09
CA GLY A 198 -7.09 -21.28 -0.40
C GLY A 198 -6.35 -20.11 0.23
N TRP A 199 -5.23 -20.35 0.92
CA TRP A 199 -4.33 -19.30 1.37
C TRP A 199 -3.58 -18.69 0.18
N ARG A 200 -3.30 -17.41 0.30
CA ARG A 200 -2.43 -16.64 -0.60
C ARG A 200 -1.27 -16.08 0.20
N PHE A 201 -0.10 -16.06 -0.38
CA PHE A 201 1.06 -15.41 0.21
C PHE A 201 1.75 -14.50 -0.79
N GLY A 202 2.49 -13.53 -0.28
CA GLY A 202 3.39 -12.66 -1.02
C GLY A 202 4.68 -12.50 -0.27
N LEU A 203 5.80 -12.63 -0.96
CA LEU A 203 7.13 -12.39 -0.43
C LEU A 203 7.81 -11.34 -1.31
N LEU A 204 8.37 -10.31 -0.68
CA LEU A 204 9.07 -9.24 -1.37
C LEU A 204 10.41 -9.01 -0.66
N ALA A 205 11.48 -8.87 -1.43
CA ALA A 205 12.77 -8.46 -0.90
C ALA A 205 13.53 -7.57 -1.88
N GLY A 206 14.21 -6.55 -1.37
CA GLY A 206 15.02 -5.66 -2.20
C GLY A 206 15.66 -4.50 -1.44
N PRO A 207 16.64 -3.83 -2.08
CA PRO A 207 17.25 -2.62 -1.56
C PRO A 207 16.33 -1.41 -1.71
N LEU A 208 16.56 -0.40 -0.86
CA LEU A 208 15.93 0.90 -0.95
C LEU A 208 16.99 1.97 -1.19
N PHE A 209 16.58 2.98 -1.95
CA PHE A 209 17.38 4.17 -2.21
C PHE A 209 16.51 5.41 -2.02
N GLY A 210 17.11 6.46 -1.47
CA GLY A 210 16.45 7.75 -1.33
C GLY A 210 17.39 8.88 -1.77
N ASN A 211 16.83 9.95 -2.31
CA ASN A 211 17.62 11.14 -2.56
C ASN A 211 17.95 11.87 -1.24
N ARG A 212 18.86 12.84 -1.30
CA ARG A 212 19.28 13.63 -0.12
C ARG A 212 18.08 14.26 0.62
N ARG A 213 17.06 14.73 -0.11
CA ARG A 213 15.89 15.37 0.50
C ARG A 213 15.07 14.38 1.31
N GLN A 214 14.88 13.16 0.78
CA GLN A 214 14.15 12.10 1.46
C GLN A 214 14.89 11.65 2.74
N HIS A 215 16.21 11.46 2.68
CA HIS A 215 16.99 11.12 3.86
C HIS A 215 17.03 12.26 4.88
N ALA A 216 17.18 13.52 4.42
CA ALA A 216 17.19 14.68 5.31
C ALA A 216 15.85 14.85 6.03
N TYR A 217 14.72 14.53 5.39
CA TYR A 217 13.39 14.59 5.99
C TYR A 217 13.27 13.72 7.25
N PHE A 218 13.79 12.50 7.20
CA PHE A 218 13.68 11.53 8.31
C PHE A 218 14.89 11.58 9.25
N TYR A 219 16.10 11.80 8.75
CA TYR A 219 17.37 11.59 9.46
C TYR A 219 18.22 12.84 9.60
N GLY A 220 17.81 13.97 9.03
CA GLY A 220 18.51 15.25 9.20
C GLY A 220 18.29 15.82 10.61
N VAL A 221 19.36 16.43 11.16
CA VAL A 221 19.30 17.25 12.38
C VAL A 221 19.87 18.60 12.05
N ALA A 222 19.01 19.63 11.96
CA ALA A 222 19.46 20.98 11.73
C ALA A 222 20.18 21.54 12.98
N PRO A 223 21.13 22.47 12.83
CA PRO A 223 21.95 22.98 13.93
C PRO A 223 21.13 23.48 15.13
N GLU A 224 19.99 24.11 14.89
CA GLU A 224 19.09 24.61 15.94
C GLU A 224 18.44 23.51 16.80
N PHE A 225 18.43 22.27 16.30
CA PHE A 225 17.92 21.10 17.03
C PHE A 225 19.04 20.22 17.60
N ALA A 226 20.30 20.62 17.45
CA ALA A 226 21.42 19.90 18.04
C ALA A 226 21.39 20.01 19.58
N THR A 227 21.80 18.92 20.23
CA THR A 227 21.96 18.85 21.69
C THR A 227 23.28 18.17 22.03
N ALA A 228 23.63 18.09 23.30
CA ALA A 228 24.85 17.40 23.74
C ALA A 228 24.88 15.91 23.32
N THR A 229 23.69 15.27 23.17
CA THR A 229 23.55 13.84 22.82
C THR A 229 23.06 13.63 21.38
N ARG A 230 22.71 14.69 20.67
CA ARG A 230 22.20 14.65 19.29
C ARG A 230 22.90 15.73 18.47
N ALA A 231 24.00 15.37 17.82
CA ALA A 231 24.75 16.28 16.96
C ALA A 231 23.96 16.70 15.72
N ALA A 232 24.25 17.90 15.19
CA ALA A 232 23.75 18.31 13.86
C ALA A 232 24.21 17.29 12.81
N TYR A 233 23.30 16.93 11.88
CA TYR A 233 23.59 15.92 10.88
C TYR A 233 22.91 16.23 9.53
N ALA A 234 23.72 16.30 8.49
CA ALA A 234 23.24 16.44 7.11
C ALA A 234 23.19 15.06 6.44
N ALA A 235 22.00 14.48 6.36
CA ALA A 235 21.83 13.13 5.79
C ALA A 235 22.12 13.11 4.29
N PRO A 236 23.08 12.29 3.81
CA PRO A 236 23.36 12.13 2.37
C PRO A 236 22.26 11.26 1.73
N GLY A 237 22.09 11.43 0.41
CA GLY A 237 21.26 10.51 -0.39
C GLY A 237 22.00 9.23 -0.74
N GLY A 238 21.28 8.25 -1.29
CA GLY A 238 21.83 6.99 -1.77
C GLY A 238 21.16 5.77 -1.17
N PHE A 239 21.93 4.75 -0.86
CA PHE A 239 21.43 3.50 -0.29
C PHE A 239 20.79 3.72 1.07
N ALA A 240 19.59 3.14 1.24
CA ALA A 240 18.75 3.33 2.42
C ALA A 240 18.49 2.00 3.17
N GLY A 241 19.27 0.96 2.88
CA GLY A 241 19.13 -0.35 3.51
C GLY A 241 18.31 -1.34 2.69
N TRP A 242 18.01 -2.48 3.28
CA TRP A 242 17.24 -3.56 2.71
C TRP A 242 15.84 -3.64 3.32
N ARG A 243 14.93 -4.23 2.57
CA ARG A 243 13.57 -4.52 3.04
C ARG A 243 13.15 -5.91 2.61
N GLY A 244 12.56 -6.66 3.56
CA GLY A 244 11.82 -7.89 3.30
C GLY A 244 10.38 -7.74 3.79
N ILE A 245 9.41 -8.25 3.04
CA ILE A 245 8.00 -8.30 3.44
C ILE A 245 7.48 -9.70 3.15
N GLY A 246 6.83 -10.31 4.14
CA GLY A 246 6.03 -11.50 3.99
C GLY A 246 4.58 -11.19 4.34
N ALA A 247 3.64 -11.57 3.50
CA ALA A 247 2.22 -11.38 3.72
C ALA A 247 1.44 -12.66 3.43
N VAL A 248 0.37 -12.88 4.18
CA VAL A 248 -0.55 -13.99 3.97
C VAL A 248 -1.99 -13.48 4.05
N SER A 249 -2.88 -14.07 3.27
CA SER A 249 -4.31 -13.76 3.36
C SER A 249 -5.16 -14.93 2.92
N ARG A 250 -6.40 -14.96 3.42
CA ARG A 250 -7.42 -15.94 3.03
C ARG A 250 -8.80 -15.33 3.08
N ARG A 251 -9.67 -15.81 2.20
CA ARG A 251 -11.09 -15.48 2.20
C ARG A 251 -11.92 -16.66 2.69
N PHE A 252 -12.87 -16.40 3.59
CA PHE A 252 -13.83 -17.33 4.13
C PHE A 252 -15.24 -16.79 3.82
N GLY A 253 -15.80 -17.17 2.67
CA GLY A 253 -17.06 -16.60 2.21
C GLY A 253 -16.99 -15.08 2.04
N SER A 254 -17.74 -14.34 2.87
CA SER A 254 -17.72 -12.88 2.91
C SER A 254 -16.65 -12.29 3.84
N ALA A 255 -15.98 -13.10 4.66
CA ALA A 255 -14.89 -12.63 5.52
C ALA A 255 -13.54 -12.75 4.82
N TRP A 256 -12.73 -11.70 4.93
CA TRP A 256 -11.32 -11.70 4.51
C TRP A 256 -10.45 -11.51 5.75
N VAL A 257 -9.40 -12.28 5.84
CA VAL A 257 -8.36 -12.15 6.88
C VAL A 257 -7.00 -12.03 6.20
N GLY A 258 -6.12 -11.22 6.78
CA GLY A 258 -4.77 -11.06 6.27
C GLY A 258 -3.82 -10.53 7.32
N GLY A 259 -2.54 -10.81 7.12
CA GLY A 259 -1.48 -10.30 7.97
C GLY A 259 -0.18 -10.20 7.21
N PHE A 260 0.73 -9.39 7.72
CA PHE A 260 2.06 -9.22 7.15
C PHE A 260 3.10 -8.96 8.23
N VAL A 261 4.33 -9.28 7.88
CA VAL A 261 5.53 -8.89 8.61
C VAL A 261 6.48 -8.22 7.62
N ARG A 262 7.04 -7.08 8.00
CA ARG A 262 8.10 -6.37 7.27
C ARG A 262 9.33 -6.30 8.16
N TYR A 263 10.46 -6.62 7.59
CA TYR A 263 11.79 -6.45 8.16
C TYR A 263 12.53 -5.38 7.36
N ASP A 264 13.08 -4.39 8.05
CA ASP A 264 13.97 -3.37 7.49
C ASP A 264 15.35 -3.53 8.12
N ASP A 265 16.39 -3.61 7.29
CA ASP A 265 17.80 -3.62 7.67
C ASP A 265 18.46 -2.35 7.13
N LEU A 266 19.07 -1.58 8.03
CA LEU A 266 19.70 -0.29 7.74
C LEU A 266 21.24 -0.39 7.74
N ASN A 267 21.81 -1.59 7.90
CA ASN A 267 23.24 -1.77 7.81
C ASN A 267 23.77 -1.27 6.46
N GLY A 268 24.78 -0.42 6.50
CA GLY A 268 25.35 0.21 5.32
C GLY A 268 24.51 1.33 4.69
N ALA A 269 23.36 1.70 5.28
CA ALA A 269 22.60 2.86 4.81
C ALA A 269 23.44 4.15 4.91
N ASN A 270 23.35 5.00 3.88
CA ASN A 270 24.16 6.23 3.82
C ASN A 270 23.92 7.20 4.98
N PHE A 271 22.76 7.07 5.63
CA PHE A 271 22.37 7.86 6.81
C PHE A 271 22.55 7.13 8.15
N ALA A 272 23.15 5.93 8.17
CA ALA A 272 23.28 5.13 9.39
C ALA A 272 24.01 5.85 10.54
N ALA A 273 24.89 6.81 10.22
CA ALA A 273 25.57 7.63 11.22
C ALA A 273 24.71 8.75 11.83
N SER A 274 23.45 8.89 11.41
CA SER A 274 22.55 9.89 12.01
C SER A 274 22.25 9.56 13.48
N PRO A 275 22.26 10.57 14.37
CA PRO A 275 21.88 10.36 15.77
C PRO A 275 20.40 9.99 15.95
N LEU A 276 19.59 10.10 14.87
CA LEU A 276 18.20 9.65 14.85
C LEU A 276 18.08 8.16 14.50
N VAL A 277 19.13 7.50 14.02
CA VAL A 277 19.16 6.04 13.82
C VAL A 277 19.58 5.39 15.14
N ARG A 278 18.62 4.84 15.85
CA ARG A 278 18.81 4.21 17.17
C ARG A 278 18.81 2.69 17.09
N SER A 279 18.34 2.15 15.96
CA SER A 279 18.39 0.72 15.64
C SER A 279 18.72 0.55 14.15
N ASP A 280 19.60 -0.37 13.83
CA ASP A 280 19.99 -0.73 12.48
C ASP A 280 19.01 -1.71 11.82
N HIS A 281 18.05 -2.23 12.58
CA HIS A 281 17.00 -3.11 12.09
C HIS A 281 15.65 -2.79 12.75
N GLY A 282 14.56 -3.14 12.06
CA GLY A 282 13.23 -2.90 12.57
C GLY A 282 12.19 -3.87 12.01
N PHE A 283 11.18 -4.16 12.82
CA PHE A 283 10.06 -4.99 12.45
C PHE A 283 8.75 -4.18 12.44
N THR A 284 7.97 -4.36 11.38
CA THR A 284 6.57 -3.96 11.32
C THR A 284 5.74 -5.21 11.17
N ALA A 285 4.64 -5.32 11.90
CA ALA A 285 3.70 -6.42 11.74
C ALA A 285 2.27 -5.88 11.79
N GLY A 286 1.40 -6.45 10.99
CA GLY A 286 -0.01 -6.08 10.97
C GLY A 286 -0.90 -7.28 10.69
N PHE A 287 -2.11 -7.19 11.22
CA PHE A 287 -3.16 -8.18 11.03
C PHE A 287 -4.49 -7.44 10.85
N GLY A 288 -5.35 -7.95 9.97
CA GLY A 288 -6.66 -7.36 9.73
C GLY A 288 -7.72 -8.37 9.34
N VAL A 289 -8.96 -8.02 9.63
CA VAL A 289 -10.15 -8.77 9.27
C VAL A 289 -11.14 -7.79 8.64
N SER A 290 -11.74 -8.18 7.51
CA SER A 290 -12.77 -7.39 6.85
C SER A 290 -13.95 -8.25 6.47
N TRP A 291 -15.15 -7.67 6.53
CA TRP A 291 -16.39 -8.25 6.03
C TRP A 291 -16.77 -7.59 4.71
N ILE A 292 -16.90 -8.41 3.66
CA ILE A 292 -17.30 -7.99 2.32
C ILE A 292 -18.81 -8.07 2.24
N PHE A 293 -19.47 -6.91 2.12
CA PHE A 293 -20.91 -6.79 2.18
C PHE A 293 -21.56 -6.45 0.83
N ALA A 294 -20.76 -6.02 -0.16
CA ALA A 294 -21.26 -5.67 -1.48
C ALA A 294 -20.29 -6.13 -2.58
N ALA A 295 -20.85 -6.57 -3.69
CA ALA A 295 -20.09 -6.99 -4.87
C ALA A 295 -20.88 -6.68 -6.15
N SER A 296 -20.16 -6.41 -7.25
CA SER A 296 -20.75 -6.20 -8.58
C SER A 296 -21.42 -7.48 -9.10
N SER A 297 -22.56 -7.35 -9.75
CA SER A 297 -23.16 -8.40 -10.57
C SER A 297 -22.33 -8.66 -11.84
N GLN A 298 -21.66 -7.63 -12.36
CA GLN A 298 -20.75 -7.77 -13.49
C GLN A 298 -19.54 -8.62 -13.12
N ARG A 299 -19.26 -9.63 -13.93
CA ARG A 299 -18.12 -10.54 -13.76
C ARG A 299 -17.05 -10.23 -14.79
N VAL A 300 -15.80 -10.35 -14.40
CA VAL A 300 -14.62 -10.16 -15.26
C VAL A 300 -13.67 -11.33 -15.11
N VAL A 301 -12.99 -11.69 -16.18
CA VAL A 301 -11.86 -12.61 -16.12
C VAL A 301 -10.72 -11.82 -15.49
N ALA A 302 -10.32 -12.19 -14.28
CA ALA A 302 -9.24 -11.55 -13.56
C ALA A 302 -8.15 -12.56 -13.25
N ASP A 303 -6.91 -12.19 -13.55
CA ASP A 303 -5.70 -12.98 -13.29
C ASP A 303 -5.13 -12.75 -11.88
N ASP A 304 -5.97 -12.29 -10.92
CA ASP A 304 -5.58 -12.00 -9.53
C ASP A 304 -5.81 -13.18 -8.56
#